data_2503bd44f4139f77fd811c465dc9dd42
#
_entry.id   2503bd44f4139f77fd811c465dc9dd42
#
_cell.length_a   1.000
_cell.length_b   1.000
_cell.length_c   1.000
_cell.angle_alpha   90.00
_cell.angle_beta   90.00
_cell.angle_gamma   90.00
#
_symmetry.space_group_name_H-M   'P 1'
#
loop_
_entity.id
_entity.type
_entity.pdbx_description
1 polymer ?
#
loop_
_entity_poly.entity_id
_entity_poly.type
_entity_poly.pdbx_seq_one_letter_code
_entity_poly.pdbx_strand_id
1 'polypeptide(L)'
;MNIKLPGSYRLKRIILVILIIISICVLSYEFIQNKNDKDKKCDYEQEEFIGASSDDESTSEVLNEKDTSSEEKESEENTENLYSEKEETLYNDAYNLFFSNKYEEAVKKADELISEFPYNPKGYNIRGIAKSYNGDYDGGLNDIDKSLDICPDYGYALFNKALTYELYGNMDEALKWYNRDLEVEDYEWTYYGIASIYGRKGDVSNTVKYLKRAIEINPLVKDDAKTEADFNPVRGNQEFESLIKS
;
A
#
# COMPACT_ATOMS: atom_id res chain seq x y z
N MET A 1 27.25 12.10 37.08
CA MET A 1 26.57 11.64 38.29
C MET A 1 27.00 10.17 38.56
N ASN A 2 27.85 9.92 39.59
CA ASN A 2 28.31 8.55 39.86
C ASN A 2 27.31 7.82 40.76
N ILE A 3 26.50 6.95 40.16
CA ILE A 3 25.54 6.12 40.87
C ILE A 3 26.31 4.96 41.52
N LYS A 4 26.50 5.00 42.83
CA LYS A 4 27.09 3.90 43.60
C LYS A 4 25.98 2.94 44.00
N LEU A 5 25.89 1.79 43.30
CA LEU A 5 24.99 0.70 43.71
C LEU A 5 25.40 0.14 45.11
N PRO A 6 24.47 -0.02 46.06
CA PRO A 6 24.74 -0.61 47.37
C PRO A 6 24.97 -2.12 47.25
N GLY A 7 25.76 -2.69 48.15
CA GLY A 7 25.97 -4.13 48.27
C GLY A 7 27.35 -4.64 47.86
N SER A 8 27.61 -5.91 48.17
CA SER A 8 28.88 -6.59 47.87
C SER A 8 29.10 -6.75 46.38
N TYR A 9 30.35 -6.93 45.94
CA TYR A 9 30.70 -7.12 44.53
C TYR A 9 29.93 -8.28 43.86
N ARG A 10 29.65 -9.34 44.63
CA ARG A 10 28.82 -10.47 44.14
C ARG A 10 27.37 -10.07 43.89
N LEU A 11 26.79 -9.27 44.79
CA LEU A 11 25.41 -8.77 44.64
C LEU A 11 25.27 -7.85 43.43
N LYS A 12 26.24 -6.98 43.19
CA LYS A 12 26.28 -6.09 42.02
C LYS A 12 26.33 -6.86 40.70
N ARG A 13 27.11 -7.94 40.62
CA ARG A 13 27.15 -8.83 39.45
C ARG A 13 25.82 -9.54 39.22
N ILE A 14 25.17 -10.03 40.27
CA ILE A 14 23.86 -10.68 40.18
C ILE A 14 22.81 -9.69 39.64
N ILE A 15 22.77 -8.47 40.20
CA ILE A 15 21.85 -7.41 39.74
C ILE A 15 22.10 -7.08 38.27
N LEU A 16 23.37 -6.94 37.86
CA LEU A 16 23.69 -6.65 36.44
C LEU A 16 23.22 -7.76 35.51
N VAL A 17 23.43 -9.03 35.89
CA VAL A 17 22.97 -10.19 35.09
C VAL A 17 21.45 -10.19 34.98
N ILE A 18 20.73 -9.92 36.08
CA ILE A 18 19.27 -9.85 36.07
C ILE A 18 18.79 -8.72 35.17
N LEU A 19 19.41 -7.54 35.20
CA LEU A 19 19.05 -6.40 34.32
C LEU A 19 19.31 -6.72 32.85
N ILE A 20 20.39 -7.42 32.52
CA ILE A 20 20.68 -7.88 31.17
C ILE A 20 19.59 -8.87 30.69
N ILE A 21 19.22 -9.83 31.53
CA ILE A 21 18.18 -10.81 31.21
C ILE A 21 16.84 -10.11 30.99
N ILE A 22 16.45 -9.17 31.85
CA ILE A 22 15.21 -8.38 31.70
C ILE A 22 15.25 -7.60 30.37
N SER A 23 16.36 -6.93 30.07
CA SER A 23 16.52 -6.19 28.82
C SER A 23 16.37 -7.10 27.59
N ILE A 24 16.98 -8.28 27.60
CA ILE A 24 16.84 -9.27 26.52
C ILE A 24 15.38 -9.76 26.41
N CYS A 25 14.73 -10.03 27.56
CA CYS A 25 13.31 -10.45 27.55
C CYS A 25 12.38 -9.37 26.97
N VAL A 26 12.59 -8.10 27.34
CA VAL A 26 11.80 -6.98 26.80
C VAL A 26 12.02 -6.85 25.28
N LEU A 27 13.28 -6.84 24.83
CA LEU A 27 13.59 -6.77 23.39
C LEU A 27 13.05 -7.98 22.61
N SER A 28 13.11 -9.18 23.20
CA SER A 28 12.53 -10.38 22.58
C SER A 28 11.01 -10.32 22.52
N TYR A 29 10.37 -9.79 23.57
CA TYR A 29 8.92 -9.61 23.61
C TYR A 29 8.47 -8.58 22.56
N GLU A 30 9.13 -7.43 22.49
CA GLU A 30 8.86 -6.42 21.45
C GLU A 30 9.11 -6.97 20.04
N PHE A 31 10.15 -7.76 19.84
CA PHE A 31 10.43 -8.41 18.55
C PHE A 31 9.35 -9.43 18.16
N ILE A 32 8.88 -10.24 19.13
CA ILE A 32 7.81 -11.22 18.89
C ILE A 32 6.48 -10.52 18.62
N GLN A 33 6.14 -9.48 19.39
CA GLN A 33 4.94 -8.68 19.15
C GLN A 33 4.99 -8.00 17.78
N ASN A 34 6.10 -7.37 17.44
CA ASN A 34 6.30 -6.72 16.15
C ASN A 34 6.22 -7.72 14.98
N LYS A 35 6.70 -8.96 15.16
CA LYS A 35 6.57 -10.02 14.17
C LYS A 35 5.13 -10.50 14.05
N ASN A 36 4.42 -10.76 15.15
CA ASN A 36 3.03 -11.18 15.15
C ASN A 36 2.12 -10.07 14.57
N ASP A 37 2.44 -8.81 14.85
CA ASP A 37 1.73 -7.67 14.27
C ASP A 37 2.01 -7.52 12.76
N LYS A 38 3.22 -7.81 12.29
CA LYS A 38 3.55 -7.87 10.85
C LYS A 38 2.80 -9.00 10.15
N ASP A 39 2.77 -10.19 10.74
CA ASP A 39 2.08 -11.35 10.16
C ASP A 39 0.54 -11.11 10.10
N LYS A 40 -0.06 -10.49 11.13
CA LYS A 40 -1.48 -10.08 11.11
C LYS A 40 -1.81 -8.94 10.14
N LYS A 41 -0.83 -8.15 9.74
CA LYS A 41 -1.04 -6.92 8.96
C LYS A 41 -0.85 -7.11 7.46
N CYS A 42 -0.20 -8.17 7.03
CA CYS A 42 -0.20 -8.58 5.63
C CYS A 42 -1.49 -9.31 5.21
N ASP A 43 -2.32 -9.70 6.17
CA ASP A 43 -3.70 -10.18 5.92
C ASP A 43 -4.70 -9.05 5.57
N TYR A 44 -4.22 -7.86 5.21
CA TYR A 44 -5.03 -6.92 4.45
C TYR A 44 -5.35 -7.58 3.11
N GLU A 45 -6.49 -8.27 3.07
CA GLU A 45 -7.05 -8.86 1.87
C GLU A 45 -6.95 -7.83 0.74
N GLN A 46 -6.51 -8.29 -0.40
CA GLN A 46 -6.58 -7.57 -1.67
C GLN A 46 -8.05 -7.30 -1.95
N GLU A 47 -8.62 -6.30 -1.29
CA GLU A 47 -9.92 -5.80 -1.68
C GLU A 47 -9.75 -5.24 -3.08
N GLU A 48 -10.39 -5.94 -4.00
CA GLU A 48 -10.56 -5.58 -5.40
C GLU A 48 -10.71 -4.07 -5.55
N PHE A 49 -9.76 -3.47 -6.25
CA PHE A 49 -9.82 -2.08 -6.67
C PHE A 49 -10.91 -1.95 -7.74
N ILE A 50 -12.17 -2.00 -7.31
CA ILE A 50 -13.29 -1.69 -8.17
C ILE A 50 -13.37 -0.17 -8.25
N GLY A 51 -12.98 0.35 -9.40
CA GLY A 51 -13.17 1.75 -9.76
C GLY A 51 -14.61 2.18 -9.49
N ALA A 52 -14.75 3.32 -8.86
CA ALA A 52 -16.02 3.90 -8.46
C ALA A 52 -17.05 3.92 -9.63
N SER A 53 -18.09 3.10 -9.53
CA SER A 53 -19.37 3.38 -10.18
C SER A 53 -20.52 2.88 -9.32
N SER A 54 -21.22 3.87 -8.73
CA SER A 54 -22.65 3.98 -8.43
C SER A 54 -23.40 2.83 -7.75
N ASP A 55 -23.89 3.17 -6.56
CA ASP A 55 -25.23 2.91 -6.02
C ASP A 55 -25.79 1.49 -6.08
N ASP A 56 -25.91 0.85 -4.94
CA ASP A 56 -27.24 0.41 -4.52
C ASP A 56 -27.34 0.09 -3.03
N GLU A 57 -28.45 0.53 -2.47
CA GLU A 57 -28.90 0.41 -1.09
C GLU A 57 -29.59 -0.95 -0.90
N SER A 58 -29.23 -1.73 0.11
CA SER A 58 -30.20 -2.68 0.67
C SER A 58 -29.94 -3.03 2.12
N THR A 59 -30.81 -2.53 2.95
CA THR A 59 -31.11 -2.91 4.34
C THR A 59 -31.49 -4.37 4.49
N SER A 60 -31.00 -5.04 5.53
CA SER A 60 -31.75 -6.12 6.15
C SER A 60 -31.48 -6.17 7.67
N GLU A 61 -32.52 -5.84 8.43
CA GLU A 61 -32.66 -6.11 9.86
C GLU A 61 -32.72 -7.62 10.14
N VAL A 62 -32.04 -8.08 11.18
CA VAL A 62 -32.45 -9.29 11.93
C VAL A 62 -32.26 -9.08 13.43
N LEU A 63 -33.29 -9.47 14.15
CA LEU A 63 -33.56 -9.24 15.55
C LEU A 63 -32.79 -10.17 16.51
N ASN A 64 -32.44 -9.57 17.64
CA ASN A 64 -32.20 -10.06 19.01
C ASN A 64 -32.43 -11.53 19.38
N GLU A 65 -31.40 -12.08 20.08
CA GLU A 65 -31.66 -12.81 21.35
C GLU A 65 -30.51 -12.54 22.34
N LYS A 66 -30.89 -12.33 23.61
CA LYS A 66 -30.09 -11.75 24.69
C LYS A 66 -29.60 -12.86 25.63
N ASP A 67 -28.27 -12.93 25.86
CA ASP A 67 -27.71 -13.67 26.99
C ASP A 67 -26.52 -12.93 27.65
N THR A 68 -26.54 -12.85 28.98
CA THR A 68 -25.82 -11.92 29.84
C THR A 68 -24.35 -12.28 30.19
N SER A 69 -23.64 -12.91 29.26
CA SER A 69 -22.17 -13.01 29.31
C SER A 69 -21.48 -12.22 28.20
N SER A 70 -22.24 -11.32 27.57
CA SER A 70 -21.93 -10.63 26.31
C SER A 70 -21.43 -9.19 26.47
N GLU A 71 -21.61 -8.54 27.61
CA GLU A 71 -21.38 -7.09 27.71
C GLU A 71 -19.88 -6.69 27.59
N GLU A 72 -18.94 -7.50 28.05
CA GLU A 72 -17.50 -7.23 27.87
C GLU A 72 -17.05 -7.57 26.44
N LYS A 73 -17.52 -8.67 25.85
CA LYS A 73 -17.23 -9.02 24.46
C LYS A 73 -17.88 -8.09 23.45
N GLU A 74 -19.14 -7.67 23.72
CA GLU A 74 -19.87 -6.70 22.88
C GLU A 74 -19.21 -5.31 22.90
N SER A 75 -18.59 -4.91 24.03
CA SER A 75 -17.85 -3.65 24.13
C SER A 75 -16.49 -3.69 23.41
N GLU A 76 -15.79 -4.82 23.44
CA GLU A 76 -14.52 -5.02 22.72
C GLU A 76 -14.78 -5.12 21.20
N GLU A 77 -15.73 -5.91 20.75
CA GLU A 77 -16.12 -6.05 19.34
C GLU A 77 -16.63 -4.72 18.76
N ASN A 78 -17.37 -3.93 19.53
CA ASN A 78 -17.84 -2.61 19.10
C ASN A 78 -16.70 -1.57 19.02
N THR A 79 -15.69 -1.68 19.89
CA THR A 79 -14.49 -0.83 19.83
C THR A 79 -13.57 -1.22 18.67
N GLU A 80 -13.34 -2.49 18.40
CA GLU A 80 -12.55 -2.95 17.25
C GLU A 80 -13.22 -2.54 15.93
N ASN A 81 -14.53 -2.68 15.83
CA ASN A 81 -15.29 -2.26 14.65
C ASN A 81 -15.21 -0.73 14.41
N LEU A 82 -15.28 0.07 15.46
CA LEU A 82 -15.16 1.52 15.39
C LEU A 82 -13.74 1.96 14.98
N TYR A 83 -12.70 1.26 15.44
CA TYR A 83 -11.32 1.52 15.04
C TYR A 83 -11.08 1.16 13.57
N SER A 84 -11.60 0.03 13.10
CA SER A 84 -11.54 -0.39 11.70
C SER A 84 -12.25 0.59 10.77
N GLU A 85 -13.46 1.03 11.13
CA GLU A 85 -14.23 2.03 10.37
C GLU A 85 -13.50 3.39 10.27
N LYS A 86 -12.86 3.82 11.36
CA LYS A 86 -12.07 5.06 11.37
C LYS A 86 -10.82 4.96 10.49
N GLU A 87 -10.10 3.84 10.56
CA GLU A 87 -8.91 3.57 9.75
C GLU A 87 -9.25 3.63 8.26
N GLU A 88 -10.33 2.96 7.87
CA GLU A 88 -10.81 2.95 6.49
C GLU A 88 -11.28 4.33 6.04
N THR A 89 -12.01 5.05 6.87
CA THR A 89 -12.46 6.42 6.56
C THR A 89 -11.27 7.35 6.28
N LEU A 90 -10.24 7.33 7.14
CA LEU A 90 -9.05 8.16 6.95
C LEU A 90 -8.29 7.79 5.68
N TYR A 91 -8.19 6.49 5.37
CA TYR A 91 -7.59 6.02 4.13
C TYR A 91 -8.38 6.50 2.91
N ASN A 92 -9.70 6.30 2.89
CA ASN A 92 -10.58 6.68 1.79
C ASN A 92 -10.57 8.21 1.56
N ASP A 93 -10.50 9.00 2.63
CA ASP A 93 -10.34 10.46 2.52
C ASP A 93 -9.04 10.83 1.83
N ALA A 94 -7.89 10.24 2.25
CA ALA A 94 -6.59 10.48 1.63
C ALA A 94 -6.58 10.04 0.16
N TYR A 95 -7.16 8.89 -0.12
CA TYR A 95 -7.30 8.31 -1.46
C TYR A 95 -8.11 9.23 -2.39
N ASN A 96 -9.29 9.65 -1.97
CA ASN A 96 -10.16 10.53 -2.74
C ASN A 96 -9.51 11.91 -3.01
N LEU A 97 -8.76 12.43 -2.05
CA LEU A 97 -7.99 13.66 -2.24
C LEU A 97 -6.87 13.48 -3.27
N PHE A 98 -6.15 12.35 -3.24
CA PHE A 98 -5.13 12.03 -4.22
C PHE A 98 -5.71 11.97 -5.64
N PHE A 99 -6.79 11.21 -5.87
CA PHE A 99 -7.44 11.12 -7.20
C PHE A 99 -8.14 12.41 -7.63
N SER A 100 -8.37 13.34 -6.69
CA SER A 100 -8.82 14.70 -6.99
C SER A 100 -7.67 15.66 -7.30
N ASN A 101 -6.43 15.18 -7.43
CA ASN A 101 -5.18 15.93 -7.62
C ASN A 101 -4.86 16.93 -6.48
N LYS A 102 -5.41 16.69 -5.28
CA LYS A 102 -5.18 17.51 -4.08
C LYS A 102 -4.07 16.89 -3.23
N TYR A 103 -2.88 16.78 -3.81
CA TYR A 103 -1.78 16.00 -3.24
C TYR A 103 -1.34 16.47 -1.85
N GLU A 104 -1.25 17.77 -1.61
CA GLU A 104 -0.90 18.30 -0.28
C GLU A 104 -1.94 17.98 0.79
N GLU A 105 -3.23 18.01 0.42
CA GLU A 105 -4.32 17.65 1.32
C GLU A 105 -4.32 16.12 1.57
N ALA A 106 -4.05 15.31 0.54
CA ALA A 106 -3.90 13.87 0.65
C ALA A 106 -2.75 13.48 1.61
N VAL A 107 -1.59 14.16 1.50
CA VAL A 107 -0.46 13.97 2.43
C VAL A 107 -0.88 14.24 3.87
N LYS A 108 -1.58 15.37 4.14
CA LYS A 108 -2.04 15.72 5.50
C LYS A 108 -3.02 14.68 6.06
N LYS A 109 -3.94 14.19 5.22
CA LYS A 109 -4.91 13.18 5.64
C LYS A 109 -4.23 11.83 5.91
N ALA A 110 -3.24 11.46 5.11
CA ALA A 110 -2.42 10.28 5.34
C ALA A 110 -1.53 10.41 6.60
N ASP A 111 -1.07 11.63 6.95
CA ASP A 111 -0.39 11.89 8.23
C ASP A 111 -1.30 11.62 9.43
N GLU A 112 -2.59 11.99 9.35
CA GLU A 112 -3.58 11.65 10.39
C GLU A 112 -3.74 10.13 10.52
N LEU A 113 -3.88 9.42 9.38
CA LEU A 113 -3.97 7.96 9.35
C LEU A 113 -2.75 7.31 10.00
N ILE A 114 -1.53 7.70 9.61
CA ILE A 114 -0.28 7.14 10.13
C ILE A 114 -0.11 7.45 11.62
N SER A 115 -0.52 8.63 12.07
CA SER A 115 -0.45 9.02 13.49
C SER A 115 -1.30 8.12 14.38
N GLU A 116 -2.48 7.72 13.92
CA GLU A 116 -3.41 6.88 14.68
C GLU A 116 -3.14 5.39 14.45
N PHE A 117 -2.72 5.01 13.23
CA PHE A 117 -2.47 3.64 12.78
C PHE A 117 -1.06 3.49 12.22
N PRO A 118 -0.01 3.59 13.05
CA PRO A 118 1.39 3.68 12.60
C PRO A 118 1.92 2.43 11.90
N TYR A 119 1.17 1.38 11.91
CA TYR A 119 1.52 0.14 11.23
C TYR A 119 0.62 -0.17 10.03
N ASN A 120 -0.28 0.72 9.65
CA ASN A 120 -1.07 0.56 8.44
C ASN A 120 -0.21 0.82 7.19
N PRO A 121 0.03 -0.18 6.31
CA PRO A 121 0.83 0.02 5.10
C PRO A 121 0.13 0.94 4.09
N LYS A 122 -1.22 0.94 4.05
CA LYS A 122 -2.01 1.78 3.14
C LYS A 122 -1.73 3.27 3.39
N GLY A 123 -1.59 3.69 4.66
CA GLY A 123 -1.30 5.08 5.04
C GLY A 123 0.04 5.57 4.48
N TYR A 124 1.09 4.78 4.63
CA TYR A 124 2.41 5.10 4.07
C TYR A 124 2.39 5.08 2.54
N ASN A 125 1.73 4.11 1.93
CA ASN A 125 1.63 4.01 0.48
C ASN A 125 0.92 5.23 -0.14
N ILE A 126 -0.26 5.61 0.37
CA ILE A 126 -1.01 6.75 -0.17
C ILE A 126 -0.28 8.08 0.07
N ARG A 127 0.41 8.26 1.22
CA ARG A 127 1.25 9.42 1.46
C ARG A 127 2.43 9.47 0.50
N GLY A 128 3.07 8.33 0.26
CA GLY A 128 4.21 8.20 -0.62
C GLY A 128 3.90 8.58 -2.05
N ILE A 129 2.83 8.02 -2.63
CA ILE A 129 2.44 8.36 -4.00
C ILE A 129 1.97 9.81 -4.11
N ALA A 130 1.25 10.34 -3.11
CA ALA A 130 0.85 11.74 -3.08
C ALA A 130 2.06 12.70 -3.04
N LYS A 131 3.09 12.40 -2.25
CA LYS A 131 4.36 13.14 -2.24
C LYS A 131 5.05 13.07 -3.60
N SER A 132 5.11 11.90 -4.23
CA SER A 132 5.73 11.72 -5.54
C SER A 132 5.06 12.61 -6.60
N TYR A 133 3.74 12.64 -6.64
CA TYR A 133 2.98 13.50 -7.55
C TYR A 133 3.10 15.01 -7.19
N ASN A 134 3.36 15.32 -5.93
CA ASN A 134 3.62 16.69 -5.48
C ASN A 134 5.09 17.16 -5.66
N GLY A 135 5.93 16.35 -6.29
CA GLY A 135 7.32 16.69 -6.60
C GLY A 135 8.36 16.25 -5.58
N ASP A 136 7.96 15.60 -4.49
CA ASP A 136 8.86 15.06 -3.46
C ASP A 136 9.19 13.58 -3.75
N TYR A 137 10.12 13.36 -4.68
CA TYR A 137 10.55 12.03 -5.10
C TYR A 137 11.11 11.19 -3.95
N ASP A 138 12.08 11.74 -3.22
CA ASP A 138 12.79 11.01 -2.17
C ASP A 138 11.85 10.72 -0.99
N GLY A 139 11.02 11.69 -0.59
CA GLY A 139 10.01 11.51 0.44
C GLY A 139 8.92 10.51 0.03
N GLY A 140 8.56 10.49 -1.25
CA GLY A 140 7.61 9.54 -1.80
C GLY A 140 8.12 8.10 -1.74
N LEU A 141 9.33 7.85 -2.27
CA LEU A 141 9.96 6.53 -2.22
C LEU A 141 10.16 6.03 -0.78
N ASN A 142 10.61 6.91 0.11
CA ASN A 142 10.83 6.53 1.51
C ASN A 142 9.54 6.07 2.21
N ASP A 143 8.42 6.75 1.95
CA ASP A 143 7.12 6.33 2.49
C ASP A 143 6.64 5.01 1.86
N ILE A 144 6.77 4.83 0.54
CA ILE A 144 6.41 3.58 -0.12
C ILE A 144 7.30 2.42 0.38
N ASP A 145 8.59 2.65 0.59
CA ASP A 145 9.49 1.68 1.19
C ASP A 145 9.05 1.30 2.61
N LYS A 146 8.59 2.30 3.38
CA LYS A 146 8.04 2.04 4.72
C LYS A 146 6.76 1.19 4.67
N SER A 147 5.90 1.41 3.67
CA SER A 147 4.75 0.54 3.42
C SER A 147 5.18 -0.90 3.14
N LEU A 148 6.18 -1.10 2.28
CA LEU A 148 6.72 -2.42 1.94
C LEU A 148 7.54 -3.07 3.08
N ASP A 149 8.13 -2.30 3.98
CA ASP A 149 8.72 -2.81 5.22
C ASP A 149 7.67 -3.43 6.16
N ILE A 150 6.46 -2.86 6.16
CA ILE A 150 5.32 -3.37 6.93
C ILE A 150 4.70 -4.58 6.24
N CYS A 151 4.44 -4.48 4.94
CA CYS A 151 3.86 -5.54 4.12
C CYS A 151 4.63 -5.70 2.79
N PRO A 152 5.59 -6.64 2.70
CA PRO A 152 6.48 -6.80 1.54
C PRO A 152 5.79 -7.17 0.23
N ASP A 153 4.62 -7.78 0.30
CA ASP A 153 3.84 -8.23 -0.84
C ASP A 153 2.56 -7.40 -1.03
N TYR A 154 2.55 -6.15 -0.54
CA TYR A 154 1.45 -5.22 -0.78
C TYR A 154 1.52 -4.72 -2.24
N GLY A 155 0.72 -5.34 -3.14
CA GLY A 155 0.74 -5.08 -4.59
C GLY A 155 0.61 -3.61 -4.93
N TYR A 156 -0.37 -2.90 -4.35
CA TYR A 156 -0.55 -1.48 -4.62
C TYR A 156 0.66 -0.61 -4.23
N ALA A 157 1.45 -1.01 -3.23
CA ALA A 157 2.70 -0.31 -2.91
C ALA A 157 3.83 -0.66 -3.90
N LEU A 158 3.89 -1.91 -4.37
CA LEU A 158 4.82 -2.32 -5.43
C LEU A 158 4.54 -1.57 -6.73
N PHE A 159 3.27 -1.49 -7.12
CA PHE A 159 2.80 -0.68 -8.25
C PHE A 159 3.17 0.80 -8.10
N ASN A 160 2.85 1.43 -6.98
CA ASN A 160 3.13 2.85 -6.74
C ASN A 160 4.63 3.14 -6.69
N LYS A 161 5.46 2.19 -6.25
CA LYS A 161 6.92 2.32 -6.32
C LYS A 161 7.40 2.34 -7.76
N ALA A 162 6.89 1.44 -8.59
CA ALA A 162 7.17 1.43 -10.01
C ALA A 162 6.74 2.73 -10.68
N LEU A 163 5.51 3.17 -10.42
CA LEU A 163 4.94 4.41 -10.93
C LEU A 163 5.75 5.65 -10.51
N THR A 164 6.25 5.69 -9.26
CA THR A 164 7.14 6.76 -8.82
C THR A 164 8.43 6.78 -9.61
N TYR A 165 9.08 5.64 -9.84
CA TYR A 165 10.28 5.58 -10.70
C TYR A 165 9.98 6.02 -12.13
N GLU A 166 8.84 5.62 -12.69
CA GLU A 166 8.41 6.00 -14.03
C GLU A 166 8.18 7.50 -14.14
N LEU A 167 7.48 8.10 -13.19
CA LEU A 167 7.17 9.54 -13.13
C LEU A 167 8.44 10.40 -13.18
N TYR A 168 9.53 9.92 -12.58
CA TYR A 168 10.82 10.61 -12.56
C TYR A 168 11.83 10.11 -13.61
N GLY A 169 11.38 9.33 -14.58
CA GLY A 169 12.16 8.92 -15.73
C GLY A 169 13.10 7.74 -15.52
N ASN A 170 13.02 7.07 -14.36
CA ASN A 170 13.85 5.90 -14.03
C ASN A 170 13.21 4.61 -14.54
N MET A 171 13.08 4.49 -15.89
CA MET A 171 12.31 3.43 -16.55
C MET A 171 12.79 2.00 -16.23
N ASP A 172 14.08 1.78 -16.03
CA ASP A 172 14.62 0.45 -15.75
C ASP A 172 14.25 -0.01 -14.32
N GLU A 173 14.29 0.90 -13.33
CA GLU A 173 13.78 0.60 -11.98
C GLU A 173 12.27 0.45 -11.98
N ALA A 174 11.53 1.28 -12.73
CA ALA A 174 10.08 1.13 -12.89
C ALA A 174 9.71 -0.27 -13.41
N LEU A 175 10.35 -0.73 -14.49
CA LEU A 175 10.12 -2.08 -15.03
C LEU A 175 10.42 -3.18 -14.02
N LYS A 176 11.46 -3.01 -13.20
CA LYS A 176 11.81 -3.99 -12.16
C LYS A 176 10.72 -4.10 -11.11
N TRP A 177 10.18 -2.96 -10.63
CA TRP A 177 9.15 -2.94 -9.61
C TRP A 177 7.78 -3.35 -10.15
N TYR A 178 7.42 -2.97 -11.38
CA TYR A 178 6.24 -3.51 -12.06
C TYR A 178 6.30 -5.04 -12.21
N ASN A 179 7.47 -5.60 -12.60
CA ASN A 179 7.61 -7.05 -12.67
C ASN A 179 7.54 -7.72 -11.28
N ARG A 180 8.01 -7.05 -10.21
CA ARG A 180 7.84 -7.54 -8.84
C ARG A 180 6.37 -7.56 -8.42
N ASP A 181 5.61 -6.56 -8.81
CA ASP A 181 4.17 -6.50 -8.58
C ASP A 181 3.44 -7.67 -9.29
N LEU A 182 3.78 -7.96 -10.54
CA LEU A 182 3.22 -9.10 -11.28
C LEU A 182 3.56 -10.49 -10.68
N GLU A 183 4.49 -10.59 -9.74
CA GLU A 183 4.74 -11.81 -8.97
C GLU A 183 3.71 -11.99 -7.85
N VAL A 184 3.02 -10.90 -7.48
CA VAL A 184 2.04 -10.85 -6.38
C VAL A 184 0.61 -10.86 -6.91
N GLU A 185 0.31 -10.01 -7.91
CA GLU A 185 -1.04 -9.86 -8.42
C GLU A 185 -1.10 -9.59 -9.93
N ASP A 186 -2.24 -9.89 -10.53
CA ASP A 186 -2.56 -9.62 -11.93
C ASP A 186 -3.31 -8.27 -12.03
N TYR A 187 -2.59 -7.15 -11.85
CA TYR A 187 -3.18 -5.82 -11.88
C TYR A 187 -3.08 -5.18 -13.27
N GLU A 188 -4.20 -4.73 -13.85
CA GLU A 188 -4.23 -4.20 -15.23
C GLU A 188 -3.34 -2.98 -15.42
N TRP A 189 -3.24 -2.11 -14.42
CA TRP A 189 -2.43 -0.90 -14.51
C TRP A 189 -0.93 -1.19 -14.47
N THR A 190 -0.52 -2.30 -13.88
CA THR A 190 0.87 -2.76 -13.91
C THR A 190 1.25 -3.20 -15.32
N TYR A 191 0.39 -3.96 -15.99
CA TYR A 191 0.60 -4.30 -17.40
C TYR A 191 0.56 -3.07 -18.30
N TYR A 192 -0.32 -2.12 -18.02
CA TYR A 192 -0.41 -0.86 -18.76
C TYR A 192 0.86 -0.01 -18.59
N GLY A 193 1.38 0.16 -17.38
CA GLY A 193 2.65 0.86 -17.11
C GLY A 193 3.84 0.24 -17.84
N ILE A 194 3.95 -1.10 -17.83
CA ILE A 194 4.97 -1.79 -18.61
C ILE A 194 4.80 -1.51 -20.11
N ALA A 195 3.55 -1.56 -20.62
CA ALA A 195 3.25 -1.27 -22.03
C ALA A 195 3.59 0.18 -22.40
N SER A 196 3.31 1.14 -21.52
CA SER A 196 3.64 2.55 -21.67
C SER A 196 5.15 2.77 -21.83
N ILE A 197 5.95 2.14 -20.96
CA ILE A 197 7.42 2.22 -21.04
C ILE A 197 7.95 1.67 -22.36
N TYR A 198 7.42 0.54 -22.83
CA TYR A 198 7.80 -0.01 -24.14
C TYR A 198 7.26 0.84 -25.30
N GLY A 199 6.08 1.44 -25.16
CA GLY A 199 5.49 2.38 -26.11
C GLY A 199 6.39 3.58 -26.36
N ARG A 200 6.89 4.23 -25.29
CA ARG A 200 7.86 5.34 -25.36
C ARG A 200 9.15 4.94 -26.10
N LYS A 201 9.58 3.68 -25.95
CA LYS A 201 10.75 3.13 -26.64
C LYS A 201 10.48 2.74 -28.10
N GLY A 202 9.23 2.79 -28.58
CA GLY A 202 8.81 2.34 -29.91
C GLY A 202 8.87 0.81 -30.09
N ASP A 203 8.95 0.05 -29.01
CA ASP A 203 8.95 -1.42 -29.02
C ASP A 203 7.51 -1.94 -29.17
N VAL A 204 7.07 -2.05 -30.41
CA VAL A 204 5.69 -2.49 -30.75
C VAL A 204 5.37 -3.84 -30.14
N SER A 205 6.30 -4.80 -30.23
CA SER A 205 6.05 -6.18 -29.81
C SER A 205 5.73 -6.27 -28.31
N ASN A 206 6.57 -5.65 -27.46
CA ASN A 206 6.34 -5.64 -26.04
C ASN A 206 5.15 -4.75 -25.67
N THR A 207 4.98 -3.60 -26.31
CA THR A 207 3.80 -2.73 -26.11
C THR A 207 2.50 -3.50 -26.32
N VAL A 208 2.36 -4.16 -27.47
CA VAL A 208 1.14 -4.93 -27.80
C VAL A 208 0.95 -6.11 -26.83
N LYS A 209 2.01 -6.82 -26.50
CA LYS A 209 1.98 -7.95 -25.55
C LYS A 209 1.39 -7.54 -24.20
N TYR A 210 1.94 -6.49 -23.58
CA TYR A 210 1.54 -6.08 -22.25
C TYR A 210 0.20 -5.34 -22.25
N LEU A 211 -0.03 -4.46 -23.23
CA LEU A 211 -1.31 -3.76 -23.36
C LEU A 211 -2.47 -4.73 -23.62
N LYS A 212 -2.25 -5.79 -24.39
CA LYS A 212 -3.24 -6.86 -24.60
C LYS A 212 -3.63 -7.50 -23.27
N ARG A 213 -2.67 -7.79 -22.40
CA ARG A 213 -2.97 -8.38 -21.09
C ARG A 213 -3.75 -7.41 -20.21
N ALA A 214 -3.38 -6.13 -20.18
CA ALA A 214 -4.14 -5.10 -19.47
C ALA A 214 -5.61 -5.06 -19.92
N ILE A 215 -5.84 -5.08 -21.24
CA ILE A 215 -7.18 -5.07 -21.84
C ILE A 215 -7.98 -6.36 -21.56
N GLU A 216 -7.31 -7.50 -21.49
CA GLU A 216 -7.97 -8.78 -21.13
C GLU A 216 -8.50 -8.74 -19.69
N ILE A 217 -7.79 -8.07 -18.78
CA ILE A 217 -8.21 -7.90 -17.38
C ILE A 217 -9.29 -6.81 -17.29
N ASN A 218 -9.02 -5.63 -17.84
CA ASN A 218 -9.94 -4.51 -17.82
C ASN A 218 -10.09 -3.89 -19.22
N PRO A 219 -11.19 -4.16 -19.95
CA PRO A 219 -11.38 -3.61 -21.29
C PRO A 219 -11.43 -2.09 -21.39
N LEU A 220 -11.68 -1.38 -20.28
CA LEU A 220 -11.78 0.09 -20.27
C LEU A 220 -10.43 0.77 -20.52
N VAL A 221 -9.30 0.13 -20.18
CA VAL A 221 -7.95 0.68 -20.42
C VAL A 221 -7.65 0.95 -21.91
N LYS A 222 -8.46 0.43 -22.84
CA LYS A 222 -8.37 0.77 -24.27
C LYS A 222 -8.61 2.25 -24.53
N ASP A 223 -9.53 2.86 -23.80
CA ASP A 223 -9.87 4.26 -24.01
C ASP A 223 -8.73 5.16 -23.57
N ASP A 224 -8.05 4.81 -22.49
CA ASP A 224 -6.82 5.49 -22.06
C ASP A 224 -5.72 5.33 -23.11
N ALA A 225 -5.50 4.12 -23.60
CA ALA A 225 -4.47 3.84 -24.62
C ALA A 225 -4.69 4.59 -25.95
N LYS A 226 -5.92 4.95 -26.30
CA LYS A 226 -6.24 5.73 -27.50
C LYS A 226 -5.65 7.15 -27.44
N THR A 227 -5.55 7.73 -26.26
CA THR A 227 -5.15 9.13 -26.07
C THR A 227 -3.79 9.30 -25.41
N GLU A 228 -3.27 8.26 -24.76
CA GLU A 228 -2.00 8.30 -24.04
C GLU A 228 -0.83 8.61 -24.98
N ALA A 229 -0.05 9.64 -24.63
CA ALA A 229 1.07 10.11 -25.42
C ALA A 229 2.23 9.13 -25.52
N ASP A 230 2.37 8.26 -24.52
CA ASP A 230 3.45 7.27 -24.44
C ASP A 230 3.39 6.27 -25.59
N PHE A 231 2.23 6.05 -26.16
CA PHE A 231 2.04 5.17 -27.31
C PHE A 231 2.25 5.88 -28.67
N ASN A 232 2.56 7.19 -28.71
CA ASN A 232 2.79 7.90 -29.97
C ASN A 232 3.84 7.23 -30.88
N PRO A 233 4.99 6.71 -30.36
CA PRO A 233 5.98 6.06 -31.21
C PRO A 233 5.50 4.77 -31.87
N VAL A 234 4.48 4.11 -31.35
CA VAL A 234 3.90 2.87 -31.86
C VAL A 234 2.58 3.06 -32.62
N ARG A 235 2.02 4.29 -32.62
CA ARG A 235 0.82 4.62 -33.41
C ARG A 235 1.08 4.44 -34.89
N GLY A 236 0.04 3.98 -35.60
CA GLY A 236 0.15 3.62 -37.01
C GLY A 236 0.65 2.21 -37.27
N ASN A 237 1.15 1.50 -36.27
CA ASN A 237 1.43 0.08 -36.42
C ASN A 237 0.13 -0.71 -36.43
N GLN A 238 -0.01 -1.65 -37.35
CA GLN A 238 -1.27 -2.38 -37.58
C GLN A 238 -1.69 -3.22 -36.36
N GLU A 239 -0.76 -3.85 -35.66
CA GLU A 239 -1.07 -4.68 -34.49
C GLU A 239 -1.57 -3.82 -33.32
N PHE A 240 -0.88 -2.71 -33.03
CA PHE A 240 -1.29 -1.77 -32.00
C PHE A 240 -2.67 -1.16 -32.31
N GLU A 241 -2.86 -0.66 -33.53
CA GLU A 241 -4.13 -0.06 -33.94
C GLU A 241 -5.31 -1.04 -33.92
N SER A 242 -5.06 -2.32 -34.25
CA SER A 242 -6.09 -3.34 -34.17
C SER A 242 -6.49 -3.64 -32.73
N LEU A 243 -5.52 -3.59 -31.80
CA LEU A 243 -5.75 -3.88 -30.39
C LEU A 243 -6.63 -2.81 -29.73
N ILE A 244 -6.40 -1.53 -30.03
CA ILE A 244 -7.16 -0.42 -29.41
C ILE A 244 -8.47 -0.07 -30.11
N LYS A 245 -8.70 -0.53 -31.35
CA LYS A 245 -9.93 -0.28 -32.11
C LYS A 245 -11.02 -1.31 -31.89
N SER A 246 -10.66 -2.54 -31.56
CA SER A 246 -11.59 -3.64 -31.29
C SER A 246 -12.29 -3.48 -29.96
#